data_290ee960dd703741276ec955c2d7e885
#
_entry.id   290ee960dd703741276ec955c2d7e885
#
_cell.length_a   1.000
_cell.length_b   1.000
_cell.length_c   1.000
_cell.angle_alpha   90.00
_cell.angle_beta   90.00
_cell.angle_gamma   90.00
#
_symmetry.space_group_name_H-M   'P 1'
#
loop_
_entity.id
_entity.type
_entity.pdbx_description
1 polymer ?
#
loop_
_entity_poly.entity_id
_entity_poly.type
_entity_poly.pdbx_seq_one_letter_code
_entity_poly.pdbx_strand_id
1 'polypeptide(L)'
;DEYLHIGGDEVLNEEADAFPDFITRVDQIVASLDRKLLAWEEASAGDIRGNSLLQFWNDDYDIAPALEKGIHLVLSPCSYTYLDHGNYDGQPDTYTWCAKQGITLERVYSLVPENYQQVVGVQGPMWSELVSDNAPADNRNWPRLAAIAEVSWTRQSQRDYQAFTQRLSALREHLDKMGIQYYQAPDLGWD
;
A
#
# COMPACT_ATOMS: atom_id res chain seq x y z
N ASP A 1 -0.87 20.66 -3.42
CA ASP A 1 -1.59 19.38 -3.55
C ASP A 1 -3.04 19.55 -3.09
N GLU A 2 -3.93 18.76 -3.65
CA GLU A 2 -5.37 18.83 -3.36
C GLU A 2 -5.70 18.16 -2.01
N TYR A 3 -4.94 17.16 -1.62
CA TYR A 3 -5.13 16.37 -0.41
C TYR A 3 -4.05 16.65 0.63
N LEU A 4 -4.46 16.61 1.91
CA LEU A 4 -3.56 16.54 3.06
C LEU A 4 -3.74 15.20 3.75
N HIS A 5 -2.67 14.42 3.83
CA HIS A 5 -2.67 13.17 4.60
C HIS A 5 -2.43 13.48 6.08
N ILE A 6 -3.33 13.03 6.94
CA ILE A 6 -3.30 13.36 8.39
C ILE A 6 -2.90 12.18 9.28
N GLY A 7 -2.54 11.03 8.68
CA GLY A 7 -2.30 9.80 9.44
C GLY A 7 -3.61 9.19 9.97
N GLY A 8 -3.66 8.88 11.25
CA GLY A 8 -4.87 8.41 11.93
C GLY A 8 -4.88 6.89 12.14
N ASP A 9 -3.79 6.21 11.86
CA ASP A 9 -3.58 4.79 12.06
C ASP A 9 -3.29 4.45 13.52
N GLU A 10 -3.75 3.29 13.97
CA GLU A 10 -3.38 2.62 15.23
C GLU A 10 -3.48 3.48 16.49
N VAL A 11 -4.45 4.35 16.58
CA VAL A 11 -4.72 5.15 17.80
C VAL A 11 -5.35 4.23 18.86
N LEU A 12 -4.46 3.63 19.65
CA LEU A 12 -4.79 2.58 20.59
C LEU A 12 -4.95 3.13 21.98
N ASN A 13 -5.65 3.31 22.79
CA ASN A 13 -5.68 3.77 24.20
C ASN A 13 -6.36 5.12 24.44
N GLU A 14 -7.15 5.59 23.49
CA GLU A 14 -7.95 6.79 23.68
C GLU A 14 -9.35 6.46 24.26
N GLU A 15 -9.97 7.46 24.87
CA GLU A 15 -11.39 7.36 25.22
C GLU A 15 -12.23 7.16 23.97
N ALA A 16 -13.28 6.36 24.03
CA ALA A 16 -14.04 5.87 22.87
C ALA A 16 -14.48 6.96 21.88
N ASP A 17 -14.77 8.16 22.36
CA ASP A 17 -15.23 9.27 21.53
C ASP A 17 -14.13 10.29 21.18
N ALA A 18 -12.94 10.19 21.78
CA ALA A 18 -11.88 11.19 21.60
C ALA A 18 -11.29 11.17 20.19
N PHE A 19 -11.04 9.98 19.64
CA PHE A 19 -10.49 9.86 18.29
C PHE A 19 -11.48 10.26 17.18
N PRO A 20 -12.75 9.80 17.18
CA PRO A 20 -13.75 10.27 16.23
C PRO A 20 -13.96 11.80 16.25
N ASP A 21 -14.03 12.40 17.44
CA ASP A 21 -14.16 13.84 17.58
C ASP A 21 -12.92 14.58 17.04
N PHE A 22 -11.72 14.08 17.33
CA PHE A 22 -10.49 14.62 16.80
C PHE A 22 -10.48 14.61 15.26
N ILE A 23 -10.77 13.48 14.64
CA ILE A 23 -10.80 13.33 13.18
C ILE A 23 -11.83 14.26 12.55
N THR A 24 -13.03 14.35 13.13
CA THR A 24 -14.08 15.27 12.67
C THR A 24 -13.60 16.73 12.67
N ARG A 25 -12.93 17.16 13.73
CA ARG A 25 -12.35 18.52 13.83
C ARG A 25 -11.20 18.74 12.85
N VAL A 26 -10.36 17.74 12.65
CA VAL A 26 -9.25 17.81 11.68
C VAL A 26 -9.78 17.95 10.26
N ASP A 27 -10.82 17.19 9.89
CA ASP A 27 -11.45 17.35 8.56
C ASP A 27 -12.01 18.77 8.34
N GLN A 28 -12.61 19.39 9.38
CA GLN A 28 -13.06 20.78 9.30
C GLN A 28 -11.89 21.76 9.11
N ILE A 29 -10.75 21.53 9.77
CA ILE A 29 -9.54 22.34 9.59
C ILE A 29 -9.01 22.19 8.17
N VAL A 30 -8.89 20.96 7.66
CA VAL A 30 -8.46 20.69 6.30
C VAL A 30 -9.38 21.37 5.28
N ALA A 31 -10.70 21.35 5.53
CA ALA A 31 -11.67 22.06 4.71
C ALA A 31 -11.44 23.57 4.71
N SER A 32 -11.14 24.17 5.87
CA SER A 32 -10.89 25.61 5.99
C SER A 32 -9.66 26.08 5.22
N LEU A 33 -8.76 25.14 4.88
CA LEU A 33 -7.56 25.37 4.05
C LEU A 33 -7.81 25.14 2.56
N ASP A 34 -9.07 24.96 2.15
CA ASP A 34 -9.46 24.58 0.77
C ASP A 34 -8.73 23.31 0.29
N ARG A 35 -8.69 22.30 1.18
CA ARG A 35 -8.08 20.99 0.90
C ARG A 35 -9.05 19.87 1.22
N LYS A 36 -8.74 18.69 0.69
CA LYS A 36 -9.43 17.44 0.99
C LYS A 36 -8.60 16.60 1.96
N LEU A 37 -9.28 15.86 2.81
CA LEU A 37 -8.63 14.95 3.74
C LEU A 37 -8.21 13.66 3.02
N LEU A 38 -7.01 13.18 3.32
CA LEU A 38 -6.56 11.81 3.12
C LEU A 38 -6.09 11.28 4.48
N ALA A 39 -6.48 10.08 4.85
CA ALA A 39 -6.13 9.47 6.13
C ALA A 39 -6.11 7.95 5.99
N TRP A 40 -5.57 7.26 7.00
CA TRP A 40 -5.77 5.81 7.10
C TRP A 40 -7.24 5.50 7.40
N GLU A 41 -7.69 4.28 7.08
CA GLU A 41 -9.13 3.91 7.12
C GLU A 41 -9.76 4.08 8.50
N GLU A 42 -8.99 4.00 9.58
CA GLU A 42 -9.50 4.20 10.94
C GLU A 42 -10.12 5.59 11.14
N ALA A 43 -9.69 6.56 10.34
CA ALA A 43 -10.28 7.90 10.34
C ALA A 43 -11.76 7.90 9.90
N SER A 44 -12.27 6.80 9.33
CA SER A 44 -13.70 6.64 9.04
C SER A 44 -14.60 6.62 10.29
N ALA A 45 -14.01 6.43 11.48
CA ALA A 45 -14.70 6.57 12.75
C ALA A 45 -15.23 7.98 13.00
N GLY A 46 -14.57 9.02 12.43
CA GLY A 46 -15.01 10.41 12.50
C GLY A 46 -16.07 10.74 11.45
N ASP A 47 -16.70 11.93 11.62
CA ASP A 47 -17.58 12.46 10.59
C ASP A 47 -16.78 13.26 9.57
N ILE A 48 -16.25 12.53 8.57
CA ILE A 48 -15.45 13.08 7.47
C ILE A 48 -16.29 13.27 6.20
N ARG A 49 -15.89 14.22 5.37
CA ARG A 49 -16.60 14.58 4.13
C ARG A 49 -16.48 13.51 3.07
N GLY A 50 -17.54 13.32 2.28
CA GLY A 50 -17.58 12.30 1.21
C GLY A 50 -16.60 12.52 0.05
N ASN A 51 -15.90 13.68 -0.01
CA ASN A 51 -14.84 13.94 -0.98
C ASN A 51 -13.43 13.64 -0.42
N SER A 52 -13.34 13.04 0.76
CA SER A 52 -12.11 12.54 1.37
C SER A 52 -11.62 11.27 0.68
N LEU A 53 -10.36 10.91 0.91
CA LEU A 53 -9.79 9.61 0.55
C LEU A 53 -9.40 8.86 1.82
N LEU A 54 -9.59 7.56 1.83
CA LEU A 54 -9.04 6.70 2.87
C LEU A 54 -8.00 5.75 2.27
N GLN A 55 -6.85 5.67 2.92
CA GLN A 55 -5.82 4.69 2.61
C GLN A 55 -6.11 3.42 3.38
N PHE A 56 -6.48 2.36 2.66
CA PHE A 56 -6.97 1.09 3.20
C PHE A 56 -5.83 0.07 3.29
N TRP A 57 -5.41 -0.27 4.51
CA TRP A 57 -4.30 -1.18 4.76
C TRP A 57 -4.69 -2.48 5.47
N ASN A 58 -5.74 -2.44 6.30
CA ASN A 58 -6.16 -3.56 7.13
C ASN A 58 -7.37 -4.26 6.52
N ASP A 59 -7.16 -5.43 5.92
CA ASP A 59 -8.21 -6.21 5.25
C ASP A 59 -9.35 -6.65 6.20
N ASP A 60 -9.11 -6.63 7.52
CA ASP A 60 -10.13 -6.97 8.53
C ASP A 60 -10.97 -5.77 8.97
N TYR A 61 -10.66 -4.55 8.50
CA TYR A 61 -11.40 -3.34 8.87
C TYR A 61 -12.71 -3.21 8.10
N ASP A 62 -13.82 -2.92 8.81
CA ASP A 62 -15.12 -2.66 8.16
C ASP A 62 -15.16 -1.27 7.54
N ILE A 63 -14.88 -1.19 6.26
CA ILE A 63 -14.88 0.06 5.47
C ILE A 63 -16.26 0.40 4.88
N ALA A 64 -17.25 -0.49 4.98
CA ALA A 64 -18.54 -0.30 4.32
C ALA A 64 -19.24 1.02 4.69
N PRO A 65 -19.24 1.48 5.96
CA PRO A 65 -19.84 2.77 6.30
C PRO A 65 -19.22 3.98 5.60
N ALA A 66 -17.91 3.94 5.33
CA ALA A 66 -17.22 5.00 4.60
C ALA A 66 -17.59 4.98 3.11
N LEU A 67 -17.68 3.81 2.50
CA LEU A 67 -18.09 3.65 1.10
C LEU A 67 -19.54 4.15 0.88
N GLU A 68 -20.45 3.93 1.83
CA GLU A 68 -21.82 4.46 1.79
C GLU A 68 -21.87 5.98 1.77
N LYS A 69 -20.90 6.66 2.37
CA LYS A 69 -20.73 8.12 2.31
C LYS A 69 -20.11 8.61 0.99
N GLY A 70 -19.73 7.72 0.08
CA GLY A 70 -19.09 8.04 -1.20
C GLY A 70 -17.59 8.30 -1.11
N ILE A 71 -16.94 7.93 0.01
CA ILE A 71 -15.50 8.05 0.20
C ILE A 71 -14.77 7.04 -0.69
N HIS A 72 -13.70 7.48 -1.34
CA HIS A 72 -12.89 6.64 -2.21
C HIS A 72 -11.65 6.12 -1.50
N LEU A 73 -11.10 5.02 -2.01
CA LEU A 73 -9.98 4.30 -1.40
C LEU A 73 -8.69 4.40 -2.21
N VAL A 74 -7.57 4.59 -1.49
CA VAL A 74 -6.23 4.23 -1.95
C VAL A 74 -5.90 2.89 -1.31
N LEU A 75 -5.71 1.84 -2.09
CA LEU A 75 -5.42 0.52 -1.57
C LEU A 75 -3.96 0.39 -1.15
N SER A 76 -3.74 -0.05 0.07
CA SER A 76 -2.43 -0.42 0.61
C SER A 76 -2.55 -1.70 1.44
N PRO A 77 -3.25 -2.76 0.97
CA PRO A 77 -3.51 -3.94 1.80
C PRO A 77 -2.18 -4.56 2.23
N CYS A 78 -1.96 -4.62 3.54
CA CYS A 78 -0.66 -4.96 4.11
C CYS A 78 -0.17 -6.33 3.67
N SER A 79 -1.07 -7.28 3.49
CA SER A 79 -0.75 -8.65 3.05
C SER A 79 -0.35 -8.78 1.57
N TYR A 80 -0.39 -7.67 0.81
CA TYR A 80 -0.02 -7.63 -0.61
C TYR A 80 1.02 -6.57 -0.94
N THR A 81 0.95 -5.40 -0.30
CA THR A 81 1.66 -4.20 -0.79
C THR A 81 2.68 -3.63 0.18
N TYR A 82 2.77 -4.12 1.43
CA TYR A 82 3.75 -3.64 2.40
C TYR A 82 5.13 -4.18 2.08
N LEU A 83 6.00 -3.29 1.58
CA LEU A 83 7.32 -3.65 1.08
C LEU A 83 8.37 -3.87 2.18
N ASP A 84 8.07 -3.50 3.42
CA ASP A 84 8.84 -3.78 4.63
C ASP A 84 8.73 -5.25 5.10
N HIS A 85 7.73 -5.99 4.61
CA HIS A 85 7.67 -7.44 4.75
C HIS A 85 8.65 -8.13 3.80
N GLY A 86 9.14 -9.32 4.20
CA GLY A 86 10.09 -10.10 3.42
C GLY A 86 9.57 -10.50 2.05
N ASN A 87 10.48 -10.69 1.10
CA ASN A 87 10.18 -11.28 -0.21
C ASN A 87 9.90 -12.79 -0.11
N TYR A 88 10.28 -13.43 1.00
CA TYR A 88 10.10 -14.84 1.27
C TYR A 88 10.02 -15.10 2.78
N ASP A 89 9.56 -16.29 3.15
CA ASP A 89 9.43 -16.72 4.54
C ASP A 89 10.80 -16.75 5.25
N GLY A 90 10.89 -16.07 6.39
CA GLY A 90 12.10 -16.02 7.20
C GLY A 90 13.20 -15.10 6.66
N GLN A 91 12.91 -14.19 5.73
CA GLN A 91 13.89 -13.16 5.33
C GLN A 91 14.29 -12.33 6.56
N PRO A 92 15.61 -12.19 6.85
CA PRO A 92 16.09 -11.40 7.99
C PRO A 92 15.67 -9.92 7.90
N ASP A 93 15.58 -9.28 9.07
CA ASP A 93 15.31 -7.85 9.20
C ASP A 93 14.06 -7.36 8.46
N THR A 94 13.01 -8.18 8.45
CA THR A 94 11.71 -7.86 7.83
C THR A 94 10.56 -8.14 8.78
N TYR A 95 9.45 -7.47 8.56
CA TYR A 95 8.23 -7.74 9.32
C TYR A 95 7.50 -8.99 8.80
N THR A 96 6.72 -9.62 9.69
CA THR A 96 5.93 -10.83 9.37
C THR A 96 4.51 -10.79 9.94
N TRP A 97 4.13 -9.72 10.62
CA TRP A 97 2.86 -9.64 11.36
C TRP A 97 1.63 -9.71 10.45
N CYS A 98 1.69 -9.16 9.25
CA CYS A 98 0.59 -9.19 8.28
C CYS A 98 0.73 -10.35 7.27
N ALA A 99 1.97 -10.73 6.92
CA ALA A 99 2.24 -11.79 5.94
C ALA A 99 3.38 -12.69 6.45
N LYS A 100 3.04 -13.74 7.19
CA LYS A 100 4.02 -14.66 7.81
C LYS A 100 4.94 -15.34 6.82
N GLN A 101 4.46 -15.62 5.62
CA GLN A 101 5.23 -16.28 4.56
C GLN A 101 6.00 -15.29 3.67
N GLY A 102 6.04 -14.02 4.06
CA GLY A 102 6.52 -12.94 3.21
C GLY A 102 5.52 -12.56 2.13
N ILE A 103 5.87 -11.52 1.38
CA ILE A 103 5.08 -11.01 0.24
C ILE A 103 5.90 -11.21 -1.02
N THR A 104 5.70 -12.35 -1.69
CA THR A 104 6.41 -12.67 -2.93
C THR A 104 5.97 -11.76 -4.09
N LEU A 105 6.74 -11.74 -5.17
CA LEU A 105 6.37 -11.03 -6.39
C LEU A 105 4.99 -11.47 -6.92
N GLU A 106 4.75 -12.79 -6.95
CA GLU A 106 3.48 -13.37 -7.38
C GLU A 106 2.33 -12.96 -6.45
N ARG A 107 2.59 -12.89 -5.13
CA ARG A 107 1.58 -12.45 -4.16
C ARG A 107 1.15 -11.00 -4.45
N VAL A 108 2.09 -10.09 -4.66
CA VAL A 108 1.76 -8.70 -5.05
C VAL A 108 0.95 -8.66 -6.35
N TYR A 109 1.38 -9.41 -7.36
CA TYR A 109 0.70 -9.46 -8.66
C TYR A 109 -0.72 -10.03 -8.58
N SER A 110 -0.99 -10.88 -7.59
CA SER A 110 -2.31 -11.48 -7.37
C SER A 110 -3.35 -10.52 -6.77
N LEU A 111 -2.95 -9.33 -6.33
CA LEU A 111 -3.91 -8.30 -5.89
C LEU A 111 -4.86 -7.92 -7.02
N VAL A 112 -6.14 -7.87 -6.72
CA VAL A 112 -7.20 -7.50 -7.66
C VAL A 112 -7.92 -6.26 -7.17
N PRO A 113 -7.47 -5.05 -7.55
CA PRO A 113 -8.10 -3.80 -7.12
C PRO A 113 -9.60 -3.73 -7.47
N GLU A 114 -10.02 -4.40 -8.55
CA GLU A 114 -11.40 -4.45 -8.99
C GLU A 114 -12.35 -5.20 -8.01
N ASN A 115 -11.81 -5.95 -7.06
CA ASN A 115 -12.59 -6.57 -5.99
C ASN A 115 -13.02 -5.58 -4.89
N TYR A 116 -12.38 -4.41 -4.85
CA TYR A 116 -12.71 -3.34 -3.91
C TYR A 116 -13.55 -2.27 -4.60
N GLN A 117 -14.44 -1.65 -3.84
CA GLN A 117 -15.29 -0.57 -4.37
C GLN A 117 -14.57 0.78 -4.27
N GLN A 118 -14.90 1.69 -5.17
CA GLN A 118 -14.47 3.10 -5.12
C GLN A 118 -12.96 3.32 -5.02
N VAL A 119 -12.16 2.45 -5.65
CA VAL A 119 -10.69 2.54 -5.64
C VAL A 119 -10.22 3.59 -6.64
N VAL A 120 -9.33 4.47 -6.21
CA VAL A 120 -8.68 5.49 -7.06
C VAL A 120 -7.20 5.19 -7.31
N GLY A 121 -6.59 4.29 -6.57
CA GLY A 121 -5.18 3.92 -6.73
C GLY A 121 -4.73 2.83 -5.78
N VAL A 122 -3.49 2.39 -5.98
CA VAL A 122 -2.79 1.42 -5.11
C VAL A 122 -1.46 2.02 -4.70
N GLN A 123 -1.07 1.84 -3.44
CA GLN A 123 0.22 2.29 -2.92
C GLN A 123 0.99 1.12 -2.32
N GLY A 124 2.31 1.13 -2.48
CA GLY A 124 3.23 0.20 -1.83
C GLY A 124 3.98 0.88 -0.70
N PRO A 125 3.50 0.83 0.54
CA PRO A 125 4.20 1.36 1.69
C PRO A 125 5.49 0.58 1.96
N MET A 126 6.54 1.30 2.38
CA MET A 126 7.74 0.72 2.95
C MET A 126 8.10 1.46 4.24
N TRP A 127 7.83 0.83 5.37
CA TRP A 127 8.18 1.35 6.67
C TRP A 127 9.67 1.11 6.94
N SER A 128 10.33 2.10 7.53
CA SER A 128 11.79 2.18 7.49
C SER A 128 12.50 1.79 8.79
N GLU A 129 11.78 1.30 9.80
CA GLU A 129 12.34 0.95 11.11
C GLU A 129 13.44 -0.11 11.02
N LEU A 130 13.32 -1.02 10.05
CA LEU A 130 14.30 -2.09 9.78
C LEU A 130 15.11 -1.84 8.51
N VAL A 131 15.18 -0.58 8.04
CA VAL A 131 15.93 -0.18 6.83
C VAL A 131 17.13 0.66 7.24
N SER A 132 18.32 0.07 7.20
CA SER A 132 19.56 0.73 7.62
C SER A 132 20.17 1.65 6.57
N ASP A 133 19.99 1.30 5.31
CA ASP A 133 20.57 2.01 4.15
C ASP A 133 19.84 1.67 2.85
N ASN A 134 20.40 2.07 1.72
CA ASN A 134 19.79 1.87 0.40
C ASN A 134 19.69 0.41 -0.02
N ALA A 135 20.63 -0.45 0.35
CA ALA A 135 20.64 -1.84 -0.10
C ALA A 135 19.42 -2.65 0.37
N PRO A 136 19.05 -2.68 1.66
CA PRO A 136 17.80 -3.30 2.08
C PRO A 136 16.56 -2.59 1.51
N ALA A 137 16.58 -1.26 1.33
CA ALA A 137 15.48 -0.54 0.69
C ALA A 137 15.26 -1.02 -0.76
N ASP A 138 16.32 -1.08 -1.55
CA ASP A 138 16.29 -1.56 -2.93
C ASP A 138 15.79 -3.00 -3.02
N ASN A 139 16.34 -3.88 -2.16
CA ASN A 139 15.99 -5.29 -2.11
C ASN A 139 14.51 -5.52 -1.78
N ARG A 140 13.93 -4.69 -0.91
CA ARG A 140 12.53 -4.78 -0.54
C ARG A 140 11.61 -4.19 -1.61
N ASN A 141 12.01 -3.13 -2.27
CA ASN A 141 11.23 -2.46 -3.29
C ASN A 141 11.19 -3.26 -4.60
N TRP A 142 12.35 -3.71 -5.07
CA TRP A 142 12.45 -4.33 -6.39
C TRP A 142 12.61 -5.85 -6.32
N PRO A 143 11.86 -6.59 -7.16
CA PRO A 143 10.98 -6.14 -8.26
C PRO A 143 9.52 -5.90 -7.89
N ARG A 144 9.11 -6.04 -6.61
CA ARG A 144 7.70 -5.97 -6.18
C ARG A 144 7.00 -4.65 -6.54
N LEU A 145 7.73 -3.54 -6.52
CA LEU A 145 7.18 -2.24 -6.91
C LEU A 145 6.71 -2.21 -8.37
N ALA A 146 7.39 -2.96 -9.25
CA ALA A 146 6.94 -3.13 -10.63
C ALA A 146 5.61 -3.92 -10.72
N ALA A 147 5.42 -4.92 -9.84
CA ALA A 147 4.14 -5.62 -9.78
C ALA A 147 3.01 -4.72 -9.24
N ILE A 148 3.28 -3.88 -8.25
CA ILE A 148 2.31 -2.87 -7.78
C ILE A 148 1.91 -1.94 -8.92
N ALA A 149 2.88 -1.47 -9.72
CA ALA A 149 2.59 -0.65 -10.88
C ALA A 149 1.73 -1.38 -11.91
N GLU A 150 2.06 -2.63 -12.24
CA GLU A 150 1.27 -3.43 -13.19
C GLU A 150 -0.18 -3.61 -12.72
N VAL A 151 -0.40 -4.00 -11.45
CA VAL A 151 -1.77 -4.23 -10.95
C VAL A 151 -2.57 -2.93 -10.82
N SER A 152 -1.90 -1.79 -10.68
CA SER A 152 -2.54 -0.47 -10.59
C SER A 152 -3.01 0.04 -11.95
N TRP A 153 -2.31 -0.28 -13.04
CA TRP A 153 -2.54 0.29 -14.36
C TRP A 153 -3.14 -0.68 -15.37
N THR A 154 -3.09 -1.99 -15.10
CA THR A 154 -3.55 -3.02 -16.02
C THR A 154 -4.75 -3.76 -15.43
N ARG A 155 -5.87 -3.75 -16.14
CA ARG A 155 -7.08 -4.47 -15.74
C ARG A 155 -6.79 -5.95 -15.52
N GLN A 156 -7.39 -6.57 -14.51
CA GLN A 156 -7.20 -7.99 -14.22
C GLN A 156 -7.38 -8.89 -15.45
N SER A 157 -8.39 -8.63 -16.29
CA SER A 157 -8.67 -9.42 -17.49
C SER A 157 -7.57 -9.36 -18.57
N GLN A 158 -6.63 -8.42 -18.44
CA GLN A 158 -5.50 -8.21 -19.37
C GLN A 158 -4.17 -8.61 -18.73
N ARG A 159 -4.17 -9.02 -17.46
CA ARG A 159 -2.95 -9.40 -16.74
C ARG A 159 -2.60 -10.87 -16.99
N ASP A 160 -1.32 -11.12 -17.24
CA ASP A 160 -0.72 -12.43 -17.39
C ASP A 160 0.63 -12.43 -16.66
N TYR A 161 0.74 -13.23 -15.60
CA TYR A 161 1.94 -13.25 -14.76
C TYR A 161 3.17 -13.69 -15.53
N GLN A 162 3.06 -14.69 -16.38
CA GLN A 162 4.19 -15.19 -17.17
C GLN A 162 4.67 -14.11 -18.17
N ALA A 163 3.76 -13.45 -18.86
CA ALA A 163 4.11 -12.34 -19.75
C ALA A 163 4.71 -11.15 -18.96
N PHE A 164 4.21 -10.88 -17.75
CA PHE A 164 4.76 -9.85 -16.87
C PHE A 164 6.21 -10.17 -16.46
N THR A 165 6.49 -11.39 -15.98
CA THR A 165 7.84 -11.78 -15.58
C THR A 165 8.83 -11.73 -16.74
N GLN A 166 8.41 -12.08 -17.97
CA GLN A 166 9.22 -11.92 -19.17
C GLN A 166 9.56 -10.44 -19.46
N ARG A 167 8.61 -9.53 -19.30
CA ARG A 167 8.86 -8.08 -19.45
C ARG A 167 9.81 -7.55 -18.38
N LEU A 168 9.74 -8.06 -17.16
CA LEU A 168 10.65 -7.68 -16.07
C LEU A 168 12.12 -8.00 -16.38
N SER A 169 12.40 -8.98 -17.23
CA SER A 169 13.77 -9.29 -17.65
C SER A 169 14.47 -8.08 -18.30
N ALA A 170 13.71 -7.23 -19.00
CA ALA A 170 14.26 -5.99 -19.54
C ALA A 170 14.53 -4.92 -18.47
N LEU A 171 13.79 -4.94 -17.37
CA LEU A 171 13.98 -4.01 -16.25
C LEU A 171 15.31 -4.26 -15.54
N ARG A 172 15.78 -5.52 -15.46
CA ARG A 172 17.05 -5.89 -14.82
C ARG A 172 18.21 -5.02 -15.31
N GLU A 173 18.35 -4.86 -16.63
CA GLU A 173 19.46 -4.06 -17.22
C GLU A 173 19.43 -2.60 -16.74
N HIS A 174 18.23 -2.04 -16.53
CA HIS A 174 18.10 -0.68 -16.00
C HIS A 174 18.47 -0.61 -14.52
N LEU A 175 18.01 -1.57 -13.72
CA LEU A 175 18.35 -1.65 -12.29
C LEU A 175 19.86 -1.82 -12.10
N ASP A 176 20.51 -2.67 -12.90
CA ASP A 176 21.96 -2.88 -12.88
C ASP A 176 22.72 -1.58 -13.22
N LYS A 177 22.30 -0.85 -14.26
CA LYS A 177 22.90 0.43 -14.64
C LYS A 177 22.75 1.52 -13.58
N MET A 178 21.67 1.47 -12.81
CA MET A 178 21.40 2.39 -11.71
C MET A 178 22.08 1.97 -10.40
N GLY A 179 22.69 0.78 -10.35
CA GLY A 179 23.30 0.23 -9.15
C GLY A 179 22.29 -0.20 -8.08
N ILE A 180 21.07 -0.48 -8.47
CA ILE A 180 19.98 -0.93 -7.56
C ILE A 180 20.23 -2.35 -7.09
N GLN A 181 20.17 -2.59 -5.79
CA GLN A 181 20.41 -3.89 -5.16
C GLN A 181 19.10 -4.67 -4.97
N TYR A 182 18.47 -4.99 -6.08
CA TYR A 182 17.15 -5.66 -6.09
C TYR A 182 17.20 -7.10 -5.59
N TYR A 183 16.05 -7.62 -5.15
CA TYR A 183 15.87 -9.03 -4.83
C TYR A 183 15.85 -9.89 -6.09
N GLN A 184 16.68 -10.92 -6.11
CA GLN A 184 16.70 -11.91 -7.20
C GLN A 184 15.53 -12.88 -7.02
N ALA A 185 14.36 -12.48 -7.47
CA ALA A 185 13.16 -13.31 -7.36
C ALA A 185 13.31 -14.58 -8.22
N PRO A 186 13.09 -15.78 -7.66
CA PRO A 186 13.28 -17.03 -8.39
C PRO A 186 12.48 -17.13 -9.68
N ASP A 187 11.32 -16.49 -9.72
CA ASP A 187 10.40 -16.51 -10.86
C ASP A 187 10.93 -15.77 -12.09
N LEU A 188 12.00 -14.97 -11.91
CA LEU A 188 12.53 -14.11 -12.97
C LEU A 188 13.75 -14.69 -13.67
N GLY A 189 14.38 -15.77 -13.11
CA GLY A 189 15.60 -16.33 -13.68
C GLY A 189 16.72 -15.30 -13.81
N TRP A 190 16.87 -14.45 -12.79
CA TRP A 190 17.88 -13.38 -12.75
C TRP A 190 19.22 -13.84 -12.14
N ASP A 191 19.56 -15.08 -12.30
CA ASP A 191 20.82 -15.69 -11.83
C ASP A 191 22.07 -15.06 -12.48
#